data_18518067e9787d7bf7da2cd9046dcc7e
#
_entry.id   18518067e9787d7bf7da2cd9046dcc7e
#
_cell.length_a   1.000
_cell.length_b   1.000
_cell.length_c   1.000
_cell.angle_alpha   90.00
_cell.angle_beta   90.00
_cell.angle_gamma   90.00
#
_symmetry.space_group_name_H-M   'P 1'
#
loop_
_entity.id
_entity.type
_entity.pdbx_description
1 polymer ?
#
loop_
_entity_poly.entity_id
_entity_poly.type
_entity_poly.pdbx_seq_one_letter_code
_entity_poly.pdbx_strand_id
1 'polypeptide(L)'
;MVKIIVAFASDEKCMQYSSVLEEAGIPVFRKCTSASEVKRTLNQCGDGIIIASCRLPDSTIDALAWDLGKQAVIMATGRPAQLELCEHPDIFRLPAPCSKGELTSAVNMLIQLHHMRLPRRTDDEKQIIHKAKALLMEQYALTEPEAHHQLQKGAMDKGLKLADFAARLLKTNQ
;
A
#
# COMPACT_ATOMS: atom_id res chain seq x y z
N MET A 1 -3.63 3.59 9.53
CA MET A 1 -2.70 2.64 10.16
C MET A 1 -2.03 1.84 9.04
N VAL A 2 -0.70 1.80 8.99
CA VAL A 2 0.05 1.10 7.93
C VAL A 2 -0.19 -0.40 8.05
N LYS A 3 -0.43 -1.06 6.93
CA LYS A 3 -0.67 -2.51 6.89
C LYS A 3 0.63 -3.23 6.59
N ILE A 4 1.06 -4.08 7.51
CA ILE A 4 2.30 -4.85 7.36
C ILE A 4 1.96 -6.29 7.00
N ILE A 5 2.49 -6.74 5.89
CA ILE A 5 2.32 -8.09 5.35
C ILE A 5 3.65 -8.82 5.48
N VAL A 6 3.63 -9.98 6.10
CA VAL A 6 4.80 -10.85 6.23
C VAL A 6 4.65 -12.03 5.28
N ALA A 7 5.62 -12.25 4.40
CA ALA A 7 5.54 -13.27 3.34
C ALA A 7 6.80 -14.16 3.25
N PHE A 8 6.66 -15.40 3.66
CA PHE A 8 7.71 -16.40 3.57
C PHE A 8 7.13 -17.73 3.08
N ALA A 9 7.94 -18.54 2.40
CA ALA A 9 7.51 -19.87 1.94
C ALA A 9 7.14 -20.84 3.09
N SER A 10 7.57 -20.54 4.31
CA SER A 10 7.31 -21.33 5.51
C SER A 10 6.44 -20.55 6.50
N ASP A 11 5.37 -21.18 6.97
CA ASP A 11 4.51 -20.64 8.02
C ASP A 11 5.29 -20.36 9.31
N GLU A 12 6.24 -21.22 9.65
CA GLU A 12 7.09 -21.06 10.82
C GLU A 12 7.89 -19.75 10.76
N LYS A 13 8.47 -19.40 9.60
CA LYS A 13 9.14 -18.12 9.41
C LYS A 13 8.18 -16.94 9.46
N CYS A 14 7.00 -17.08 8.88
CA CYS A 14 5.96 -16.06 9.00
C CYS A 14 5.60 -15.79 10.47
N MET A 15 5.44 -16.84 11.25
CA MET A 15 5.16 -16.76 12.69
C MET A 15 6.32 -16.10 13.44
N GLN A 16 7.56 -16.53 13.19
CA GLN A 16 8.75 -15.98 13.85
C GLN A 16 8.89 -14.48 13.62
N TYR A 17 8.82 -14.02 12.36
CA TYR A 17 8.92 -12.59 12.04
C TYR A 17 7.73 -11.79 12.61
N SER A 18 6.53 -12.35 12.53
CA SER A 18 5.33 -11.69 13.07
C SER A 18 5.42 -11.53 14.59
N SER A 19 5.83 -12.57 15.32
CA SER A 19 5.96 -12.50 16.78
C SER A 19 6.95 -11.43 17.22
N VAL A 20 8.09 -11.32 16.54
CA VAL A 20 9.08 -10.27 16.84
C VAL A 20 8.53 -8.87 16.62
N LEU A 21 7.76 -8.67 15.56
CA LEU A 21 7.14 -7.37 15.27
C LEU A 21 6.02 -7.04 16.27
N GLU A 22 5.16 -8.00 16.56
CA GLU A 22 4.06 -7.85 17.51
C GLU A 22 4.56 -7.59 18.94
N GLU A 23 5.63 -8.28 19.38
CA GLU A 23 6.31 -7.98 20.65
C GLU A 23 6.87 -6.55 20.72
N ALA A 24 7.25 -5.97 19.58
CA ALA A 24 7.71 -4.60 19.47
C ALA A 24 6.56 -3.57 19.30
N GLY A 25 5.31 -4.00 19.40
CA GLY A 25 4.14 -3.13 19.23
C GLY A 25 3.82 -2.80 17.77
N ILE A 26 4.38 -3.53 16.82
CA ILE A 26 4.15 -3.36 15.39
C ILE A 26 3.16 -4.45 14.92
N PRO A 27 1.87 -4.14 14.74
CA PRO A 27 0.89 -5.16 14.38
C PRO A 27 1.07 -5.65 12.96
N VAL A 28 1.06 -6.96 12.77
CA VAL A 28 1.09 -7.60 11.46
C VAL A 28 -0.32 -7.77 10.94
N PHE A 29 -0.60 -7.18 9.78
CA PHE A 29 -1.94 -7.24 9.17
C PHE A 29 -2.24 -8.63 8.62
N ARG A 30 -1.29 -9.25 7.92
CA ARG A 30 -1.45 -10.59 7.36
C ARG A 30 -0.14 -11.33 7.18
N LYS A 31 -0.20 -12.64 7.35
CA LYS A 31 0.86 -13.60 7.00
C LYS A 31 0.48 -14.26 5.69
N CYS A 32 1.42 -14.35 4.74
CA CYS A 32 1.23 -14.94 3.43
C CYS A 32 2.34 -15.96 3.16
N THR A 33 2.02 -17.00 2.41
CA THR A 33 3.00 -18.03 2.02
C THR A 33 3.35 -18.00 0.53
N SER A 34 2.70 -17.13 -0.24
CA SER A 34 2.91 -16.98 -1.67
C SER A 34 2.79 -15.53 -2.12
N ALA A 35 3.37 -15.22 -3.28
CA ALA A 35 3.23 -13.90 -3.90
C ALA A 35 1.78 -13.61 -4.34
N SER A 36 1.07 -14.64 -4.76
CA SER A 36 -0.35 -14.54 -5.12
C SER A 36 -1.23 -14.11 -3.94
N GLU A 37 -0.95 -14.62 -2.74
CA GLU A 37 -1.63 -14.19 -1.52
C GLU A 37 -1.29 -12.74 -1.15
N VAL A 38 -0.03 -12.34 -1.30
CA VAL A 38 0.40 -10.95 -1.08
C VAL A 38 -0.35 -10.00 -2.00
N LYS A 39 -0.40 -10.30 -3.31
CA LYS A 39 -1.13 -9.50 -4.31
C LYS A 39 -2.61 -9.37 -3.97
N ARG A 40 -3.26 -10.48 -3.61
CA ARG A 40 -4.68 -10.50 -3.21
C ARG A 40 -4.92 -9.65 -1.97
N THR A 41 -4.06 -9.78 -0.97
CA THR A 41 -4.14 -9.01 0.27
C THR A 41 -3.97 -7.52 0.00
N LEU A 42 -2.98 -7.16 -0.83
CA LEU A 42 -2.71 -5.77 -1.18
C LEU A 42 -3.86 -5.15 -1.98
N ASN A 43 -4.46 -5.91 -2.91
CA ASN A 43 -5.64 -5.45 -3.65
C ASN A 43 -6.84 -5.16 -2.74
N GLN A 44 -6.98 -5.88 -1.63
CA GLN A 44 -8.03 -5.63 -0.63
C GLN A 44 -7.73 -4.41 0.25
N CYS A 45 -6.47 -4.17 0.57
CA CYS A 45 -6.09 -3.11 1.49
C CYS A 45 -5.57 -1.84 0.83
N GLY A 46 -5.28 -1.87 -0.45
CA GLY A 46 -4.88 -0.73 -1.27
C GLY A 46 -3.37 -0.46 -1.27
N ASP A 47 -2.74 -0.46 -0.10
CA ASP A 47 -1.33 -0.19 0.10
C ASP A 47 -0.77 -0.85 1.36
N GLY A 48 0.54 -0.92 1.49
CA GLY A 48 1.17 -1.49 2.67
C GLY A 48 2.68 -1.68 2.58
N ILE A 49 3.22 -2.30 3.62
CA ILE A 49 4.61 -2.71 3.70
C ILE A 49 4.67 -4.23 3.62
N ILE A 50 5.55 -4.75 2.78
CA ILE A 50 5.76 -6.18 2.59
C ILE A 50 7.16 -6.53 3.12
N ILE A 51 7.21 -7.51 4.02
CA ILE A 51 8.45 -8.11 4.53
C ILE A 51 8.48 -9.53 4.01
N ALA A 52 9.40 -9.86 3.12
CA ALA A 52 9.40 -11.13 2.43
C ALA A 52 10.78 -11.73 2.26
N SER A 53 10.85 -13.04 2.02
CA SER A 53 12.05 -13.67 1.52
C SER A 53 12.32 -13.28 0.05
N CYS A 54 13.59 -13.38 -0.38
CA CYS A 54 13.96 -13.06 -1.77
C CYS A 54 13.25 -13.95 -2.78
N ARG A 55 12.79 -15.13 -2.38
CA ARG A 55 12.05 -16.07 -3.22
C ARG A 55 10.86 -16.64 -2.47
N LEU A 56 9.70 -16.56 -3.10
CA LEU A 56 8.46 -17.20 -2.70
C LEU A 56 8.22 -18.44 -3.60
N PRO A 57 7.33 -19.37 -3.22
CA PRO A 57 7.09 -20.59 -4.00
C PRO A 57 6.66 -20.33 -5.44
N ASP A 58 5.93 -19.26 -5.67
CA ASP A 58 5.28 -18.89 -6.93
C ASP A 58 5.91 -17.68 -7.64
N SER A 59 6.89 -16.99 -7.02
CA SER A 59 7.49 -15.79 -7.62
C SER A 59 8.81 -15.39 -6.94
N THR A 60 9.58 -14.54 -7.60
CA THR A 60 10.70 -13.83 -6.98
C THR A 60 10.23 -12.50 -6.38
N ILE A 61 11.00 -11.96 -5.43
CA ILE A 61 10.69 -10.66 -4.82
C ILE A 61 10.77 -9.52 -5.84
N ASP A 62 11.66 -9.63 -6.83
CA ASP A 62 11.79 -8.64 -7.91
C ASP A 62 10.55 -8.63 -8.80
N ALA A 63 10.09 -9.80 -9.25
CA ALA A 63 8.86 -9.91 -10.05
C ALA A 63 7.65 -9.36 -9.27
N LEU A 64 7.56 -9.66 -7.98
CA LEU A 64 6.52 -9.11 -7.11
C LEU A 64 6.62 -7.58 -7.02
N ALA A 65 7.84 -7.04 -6.89
CA ALA A 65 8.07 -5.60 -6.81
C ALA A 65 7.70 -4.88 -8.11
N TRP A 66 8.04 -5.45 -9.27
CA TRP A 66 7.63 -4.91 -10.56
C TRP A 66 6.11 -4.90 -10.74
N ASP A 67 5.45 -5.97 -10.34
CA ASP A 67 3.99 -6.09 -10.44
C ASP A 67 3.24 -5.10 -9.53
N LEU A 68 3.74 -4.88 -8.32
CA LEU A 68 3.10 -4.01 -7.34
C LEU A 68 3.45 -2.53 -7.54
N GLY A 69 4.59 -2.24 -8.16
CA GLY A 69 5.05 -0.88 -8.38
C GLY A 69 5.07 -0.04 -7.10
N LYS A 70 4.36 1.09 -7.11
CA LYS A 70 4.33 2.03 -5.97
C LYS A 70 3.29 1.71 -4.89
N GLN A 71 2.51 0.65 -5.05
CA GLN A 71 1.47 0.27 -4.08
C GLN A 71 2.05 -0.24 -2.75
N ALA A 72 3.27 -0.75 -2.77
CA ALA A 72 3.90 -1.28 -1.56
C ALA A 72 5.33 -0.79 -1.38
N VAL A 73 5.74 -0.69 -0.12
CA VAL A 73 7.15 -0.62 0.26
C VAL A 73 7.60 -2.05 0.57
N ILE A 74 8.64 -2.53 -0.09
CA ILE A 74 9.05 -3.92 0.00
C ILE A 74 10.41 -4.03 0.66
N MET A 75 10.51 -4.90 1.65
CA MET A 75 11.75 -5.31 2.28
C MET A 75 11.99 -6.80 2.05
N ALA A 76 13.11 -7.11 1.39
CA ALA A 76 13.59 -8.46 1.24
C ALA A 76 14.52 -8.82 2.41
N THR A 77 14.31 -9.98 2.99
CA THR A 77 15.23 -10.53 3.99
C THR A 77 15.73 -11.91 3.56
N GLY A 78 17.01 -12.14 3.79
CA GLY A 78 17.68 -13.38 3.36
C GLY A 78 19.18 -13.32 3.57
N ARG A 79 19.88 -14.39 3.15
CA ARG A 79 21.34 -14.40 3.19
C ARG A 79 21.88 -13.30 2.25
N PRO A 80 23.06 -12.71 2.57
CA PRO A 80 23.66 -11.65 1.74
C PRO A 80 23.73 -12.03 0.25
N ALA A 81 24.19 -13.22 -0.08
CA ALA A 81 24.28 -13.70 -1.45
C ALA A 81 22.92 -13.77 -2.19
N GLN A 82 21.83 -13.98 -1.47
CA GLN A 82 20.48 -13.96 -2.07
C GLN A 82 19.96 -12.52 -2.26
N LEU A 83 20.32 -11.63 -1.36
CA LEU A 83 19.96 -10.21 -1.44
C LEU A 83 20.70 -9.48 -2.56
N GLU A 84 21.93 -9.90 -2.86
CA GLU A 84 22.72 -9.36 -3.98
C GLU A 84 22.08 -9.67 -5.35
N LEU A 85 21.29 -10.74 -5.43
CA LEU A 85 20.56 -11.11 -6.65
C LEU A 85 19.26 -10.29 -6.86
N CYS A 86 18.84 -9.50 -5.89
CA CYS A 86 17.70 -8.61 -6.04
C CYS A 86 18.10 -7.41 -6.89
N GLU A 87 17.45 -7.23 -8.05
CA GLU A 87 17.80 -6.19 -9.03
C GLU A 87 16.89 -4.95 -8.90
N HIS A 88 15.68 -5.10 -8.34
CA HIS A 88 14.74 -4.00 -8.26
C HIS A 88 15.25 -2.90 -7.31
N PRO A 89 15.36 -1.63 -7.78
CA PRO A 89 15.99 -0.54 -7.04
C PRO A 89 15.24 -0.15 -5.75
N ASP A 90 13.94 -0.35 -5.70
CA ASP A 90 13.09 0.06 -4.58
C ASP A 90 12.93 -1.03 -3.50
N ILE A 91 13.62 -2.15 -3.61
CA ILE A 91 13.62 -3.20 -2.58
C ILE A 91 14.64 -2.86 -1.51
N PHE A 92 14.16 -2.72 -0.26
CA PHE A 92 15.02 -2.63 0.91
C PHE A 92 15.55 -4.01 1.27
N ARG A 93 16.83 -4.08 1.59
CA ARG A 93 17.53 -5.36 1.84
C ARG A 93 17.95 -5.44 3.30
N LEU A 94 17.46 -6.46 4.01
CA LEU A 94 17.84 -6.75 5.39
C LEU A 94 18.52 -8.12 5.45
N PRO A 95 19.83 -8.19 5.67
CA PRO A 95 20.53 -9.47 5.80
C PRO A 95 20.00 -10.29 6.98
N ALA A 96 19.86 -11.60 6.76
CA ALA A 96 19.51 -12.55 7.80
C ALA A 96 20.69 -13.53 8.05
N PRO A 97 20.95 -13.92 9.30
CA PRO A 97 20.20 -13.62 10.52
C PRO A 97 20.38 -12.18 10.98
N CYS A 98 19.30 -11.57 11.44
CA CYS A 98 19.29 -10.24 12.04
C CYS A 98 18.74 -10.29 13.46
N SER A 99 19.15 -9.36 14.30
CA SER A 99 18.61 -9.22 15.66
C SER A 99 17.19 -8.67 15.64
N LYS A 100 16.44 -8.86 16.74
CA LYS A 100 15.12 -8.26 16.92
C LYS A 100 15.16 -6.75 16.75
N GLY A 101 16.19 -6.08 17.29
CA GLY A 101 16.38 -4.65 17.20
C GLY A 101 16.61 -4.14 15.77
N GLU A 102 17.41 -4.86 14.98
CA GLU A 102 17.65 -4.52 13.58
C GLU A 102 16.36 -4.64 12.74
N LEU A 103 15.61 -5.74 12.91
CA LEU A 103 14.35 -5.93 12.23
C LEU A 103 13.34 -4.82 12.57
N THR A 104 13.15 -4.55 13.85
CA THR A 104 12.19 -3.53 14.31
C THR A 104 12.59 -2.12 13.87
N SER A 105 13.89 -1.79 13.92
CA SER A 105 14.40 -0.50 13.45
C SER A 105 14.21 -0.34 11.93
N ALA A 106 14.51 -1.38 11.15
CA ALA A 106 14.27 -1.38 9.71
C ALA A 106 12.79 -1.18 9.37
N VAL A 107 11.90 -1.92 10.05
CA VAL A 107 10.45 -1.81 9.81
C VAL A 107 9.92 -0.43 10.21
N ASN A 108 10.37 0.14 11.32
CA ASN A 108 10.00 1.52 11.71
C ASN A 108 10.45 2.55 10.66
N MET A 109 11.63 2.38 10.09
CA MET A 109 12.10 3.24 8.99
C MET A 109 11.20 3.10 7.76
N LEU A 110 10.79 1.87 7.41
CA LEU A 110 9.85 1.63 6.30
C LEU A 110 8.47 2.23 6.55
N ILE A 111 7.99 2.22 7.79
CA ILE A 111 6.73 2.87 8.19
C ILE A 111 6.84 4.38 7.93
N GLN A 112 7.93 5.03 8.32
CA GLN A 112 8.14 6.45 8.04
C GLN A 112 8.22 6.72 6.53
N LEU A 113 8.95 5.90 5.77
CA LEU A 113 9.02 5.99 4.31
C LEU A 113 7.66 5.80 3.65
N HIS A 114 6.87 4.84 4.11
CA HIS A 114 5.53 4.60 3.62
C HIS A 114 4.64 5.82 3.82
N HIS A 115 4.69 6.46 4.98
CA HIS A 115 3.98 7.71 5.25
C HIS A 115 4.44 8.88 4.37
N MET A 116 5.72 8.92 3.99
CA MET A 116 6.25 9.93 3.07
C MET A 116 5.89 9.64 1.60
N ARG A 117 5.84 8.36 1.21
CA ARG A 117 5.53 7.91 -0.16
C ARG A 117 4.04 7.92 -0.48
N LEU A 118 3.20 7.71 0.53
CA LEU A 118 1.76 7.94 0.35
C LEU A 118 1.61 9.40 -0.03
N PRO A 119 1.22 9.71 -1.28
CA PRO A 119 0.86 11.08 -1.55
C PRO A 119 -0.27 11.41 -0.57
N ARG A 120 -0.22 12.56 0.05
CA ARG A 120 -1.37 13.20 0.72
C ARG A 120 -2.59 13.29 -0.21
N ARG A 121 -2.44 12.81 -1.45
CA ARG A 121 -3.45 12.78 -2.49
C ARG A 121 -4.69 11.97 -2.18
N THR A 122 -4.64 10.90 -1.38
CA THR A 122 -5.86 10.16 -1.03
C THR A 122 -6.76 10.94 -0.08
N ASP A 123 -6.19 11.67 0.86
CA ASP A 123 -7.00 12.53 1.74
C ASP A 123 -7.41 13.82 1.01
N ASP A 124 -6.52 14.40 0.21
CA ASP A 124 -6.83 15.54 -0.66
C ASP A 124 -7.87 15.17 -1.73
N GLU A 125 -7.73 14.01 -2.39
CA GLU A 125 -8.72 13.51 -3.36
C GLU A 125 -10.07 13.25 -2.71
N LYS A 126 -10.10 12.63 -1.53
CA LYS A 126 -11.34 12.44 -0.76
C LYS A 126 -11.96 13.76 -0.33
N GLN A 127 -11.15 14.71 0.13
CA GLN A 127 -11.61 16.05 0.48
C GLN A 127 -12.16 16.81 -0.73
N ILE A 128 -11.49 16.73 -1.88
CA ILE A 128 -11.95 17.33 -3.14
C ILE A 128 -13.29 16.73 -3.58
N ILE A 129 -13.41 15.39 -3.56
CA ILE A 129 -14.67 14.71 -3.89
C ILE A 129 -15.77 15.07 -2.88
N HIS A 130 -15.44 15.13 -1.58
CA HIS A 130 -16.41 15.52 -0.56
C HIS A 130 -16.90 16.95 -0.74
N LYS A 131 -15.99 17.89 -0.99
CA LYS A 131 -16.34 19.30 -1.28
C LYS A 131 -17.19 19.42 -2.55
N ALA A 132 -16.86 18.68 -3.61
CA ALA A 132 -17.63 18.67 -4.84
C ALA A 132 -19.04 18.08 -4.65
N LYS A 133 -19.17 17.01 -3.84
CA LYS A 133 -20.49 16.48 -3.46
C LYS A 133 -21.31 17.52 -2.69
N ALA A 134 -20.72 18.14 -1.68
CA ALA A 134 -21.40 19.18 -0.88
C ALA A 134 -21.89 20.33 -1.77
N LEU A 135 -21.08 20.79 -2.72
CA LEU A 135 -21.47 21.81 -3.69
C LEU A 135 -22.66 21.38 -4.54
N LEU A 136 -22.68 20.14 -5.05
CA LEU A 136 -23.80 19.63 -5.85
C LEU A 136 -25.07 19.46 -5.01
N MET A 137 -24.94 19.04 -3.77
CA MET A 137 -26.06 18.91 -2.83
C MET A 137 -26.69 20.29 -2.56
N GLU A 138 -25.85 21.32 -2.39
CA GLU A 138 -26.33 22.69 -2.13
C GLU A 138 -26.94 23.33 -3.37
N GLN A 139 -26.32 23.21 -4.55
CA GLN A 139 -26.78 23.85 -5.78
C GLN A 139 -28.03 23.21 -6.39
N TYR A 140 -28.13 21.87 -6.28
CA TYR A 140 -29.20 21.11 -6.95
C TYR A 140 -30.15 20.40 -5.99
N ALA A 141 -30.04 20.68 -4.68
CA ALA A 141 -30.85 20.05 -3.62
C ALA A 141 -30.82 18.49 -3.69
N LEU A 142 -29.65 17.92 -4.03
CA LEU A 142 -29.45 16.48 -4.19
C LEU A 142 -29.12 15.81 -2.86
N THR A 143 -29.47 14.54 -2.75
CA THR A 143 -28.97 13.68 -1.68
C THR A 143 -27.51 13.29 -1.94
N GLU A 144 -26.79 12.84 -0.90
CA GLU A 144 -25.38 12.43 -1.05
C GLU A 144 -25.18 11.32 -2.12
N PRO A 145 -26.00 10.25 -2.18
CA PRO A 145 -25.92 9.25 -3.23
C PRO A 145 -26.12 9.81 -4.65
N GLU A 146 -27.06 10.74 -4.82
CA GLU A 146 -27.35 11.39 -6.11
C GLU A 146 -26.19 12.28 -6.54
N ALA A 147 -25.65 13.09 -5.64
CA ALA A 147 -24.47 13.92 -5.89
C ALA A 147 -23.24 13.07 -6.28
N HIS A 148 -23.03 11.93 -5.60
CA HIS A 148 -21.96 11.00 -5.94
C HIS A 148 -22.16 10.39 -7.33
N HIS A 149 -23.38 9.94 -7.65
CA HIS A 149 -23.72 9.40 -8.97
C HIS A 149 -23.51 10.43 -10.08
N GLN A 150 -23.90 11.66 -9.84
CA GLN A 150 -23.72 12.75 -10.81
C GLN A 150 -22.24 13.06 -11.06
N LEU A 151 -21.41 13.07 -10.00
CA LEU A 151 -19.95 13.19 -10.16
C LEU A 151 -19.35 12.04 -10.95
N GLN A 152 -19.77 10.80 -10.68
CA GLN A 152 -19.30 9.62 -11.42
C GLN A 152 -19.68 9.70 -12.89
N LYS A 153 -20.92 10.01 -13.19
CA LYS A 153 -21.42 10.14 -14.57
C LYS A 153 -20.64 11.22 -15.33
N GLY A 154 -20.48 12.39 -14.74
CA GLY A 154 -19.73 13.49 -15.36
C GLY A 154 -18.24 13.18 -15.57
N ALA A 155 -17.62 12.42 -14.66
CA ALA A 155 -16.25 11.94 -14.82
C ALA A 155 -16.14 10.92 -15.97
N MET A 156 -17.07 9.97 -16.06
CA MET A 156 -17.14 8.97 -17.13
C MET A 156 -17.38 9.61 -18.49
N ASP A 157 -18.32 10.54 -18.60
CA ASP A 157 -18.66 11.23 -19.85
C ASP A 157 -17.46 12.03 -20.42
N LYS A 158 -16.56 12.49 -19.54
CA LYS A 158 -15.35 13.24 -19.92
C LYS A 158 -14.08 12.41 -19.94
N GLY A 159 -14.15 11.12 -19.64
CA GLY A 159 -12.99 10.21 -19.56
C GLY A 159 -11.94 10.62 -18.51
N LEU A 160 -12.38 11.23 -17.41
CA LEU A 160 -11.54 11.72 -16.32
C LEU A 160 -11.65 10.84 -15.08
N LYS A 161 -10.62 10.89 -14.23
CA LYS A 161 -10.73 10.34 -12.87
C LYS A 161 -11.71 11.18 -12.06
N LEU A 162 -12.43 10.54 -11.12
CA LEU A 162 -13.44 11.19 -10.29
C LEU A 162 -12.88 12.42 -9.55
N ALA A 163 -11.69 12.31 -8.98
CA ALA A 163 -11.02 13.41 -8.27
C ALA A 163 -10.67 14.59 -9.20
N ASP A 164 -10.20 14.29 -10.41
CA ASP A 164 -9.85 15.33 -11.40
C ASP A 164 -11.08 16.07 -11.89
N PHE A 165 -12.18 15.33 -12.11
CA PHE A 165 -13.46 15.95 -12.46
C PHE A 165 -14.02 16.81 -11.32
N ALA A 166 -13.98 16.30 -10.09
CA ALA A 166 -14.39 17.03 -8.89
C ALA A 166 -13.58 18.32 -8.70
N ALA A 167 -12.26 18.27 -8.91
CA ALA A 167 -11.40 19.45 -8.84
C ALA A 167 -11.74 20.49 -9.90
N ARG A 168 -12.06 20.07 -11.13
CA ARG A 168 -12.51 20.98 -12.20
C ARG A 168 -13.83 21.63 -11.88
N LEU A 169 -14.78 20.86 -11.36
CA LEU A 169 -16.09 21.34 -10.97
C LEU A 169 -16.01 22.42 -9.89
N LEU A 170 -15.15 22.23 -8.88
CA LEU A 170 -14.91 23.22 -7.84
C LEU A 170 -14.27 24.51 -8.38
N LYS A 171 -13.38 24.44 -9.38
CA LYS A 171 -12.77 25.61 -10.01
C LYS A 171 -13.72 26.41 -10.88
N THR A 172 -14.70 25.76 -11.47
CA THR A 172 -15.67 26.42 -12.38
C THR A 172 -16.77 27.16 -11.59
N ASN A 173 -16.95 26.82 -10.32
CA ASN A 173 -17.99 27.41 -9.44
C ASN A 173 -17.40 28.35 -8.37
N GLN A 174 -16.14 28.78 -8.49
CA GLN A 174 -15.53 29.88 -7.76
C GLN A 174 -15.55 31.14 -8.65
#